data_28cd2d03a3469d7fd00ce10db4228564
#
_entry.id   28cd2d03a3469d7fd00ce10db4228564
#
_cell.length_a   1.000
_cell.length_b   1.000
_cell.length_c   1.000
_cell.angle_alpha   90.00
_cell.angle_beta   90.00
_cell.angle_gamma   90.00
#
_symmetry.space_group_name_H-M   'P 1'
#
loop_
_entity.id
_entity.type
_entity.pdbx_description
1 polymer ?
#
loop_
_entity_poly.entity_id
_entity_poly.type
_entity_poly.pdbx_seq_one_letter_code
_entity_poly.pdbx_strand_id
1 'polypeptide(L)'
;MKTGIVGSGFVGATAAYALVMRGVGRRVVLVDQNRARAESEADDIQHAVPFAHPLEITAGDYADLAGCNVVVVSAGVGQKPGETRLELLGRNAQVFKQVIPNVLKYAPRAVLLIATNPVDVMTHIAAHYADEVGVPSSRVIGSGTTLDTARFRSLIGRRLMVDSQHIHAYVLGEHGDSEVLTWSQVTVGGIPLTEFCTGREISICEDDYAAIDEKVRRAAYHIIEGKGATYYGIGSAIARIVEVILQDERSLLTVCSPMKDVVGIKDVTVSLPNLVGGEGIIQTFSPILNEGETSALHASAQVVRSVIAELKL
;
A
#
# COMPACT_ATOMS: atom_id res chain seq x y z
N MET A 1 -16.17 -4.66 -13.97
CA MET A 1 -15.10 -4.49 -12.97
C MET A 1 -15.61 -3.58 -11.86
N LYS A 2 -15.67 -4.09 -10.64
CA LYS A 2 -16.26 -3.44 -9.48
C LYS A 2 -15.25 -3.42 -8.33
N THR A 3 -15.12 -2.29 -7.65
CA THR A 3 -14.26 -2.09 -6.48
C THR A 3 -15.12 -1.72 -5.27
N GLY A 4 -14.88 -2.36 -4.14
CA GLY A 4 -15.40 -1.94 -2.84
C GLY A 4 -14.35 -1.12 -2.08
N ILE A 5 -14.78 -0.16 -1.30
CA ILE A 5 -13.91 0.58 -0.37
C ILE A 5 -14.60 0.61 0.98
N VAL A 6 -14.00 -0.03 1.96
CA VAL A 6 -14.49 -0.06 3.35
C VAL A 6 -13.68 0.93 4.17
N GLY A 7 -14.36 1.98 4.64
CA GLY A 7 -13.79 3.16 5.26
C GLY A 7 -13.75 4.34 4.29
N SER A 8 -14.72 5.26 4.42
CA SER A 8 -14.84 6.48 3.58
C SER A 8 -14.14 7.69 4.23
N GLY A 9 -13.04 7.43 4.96
CA GLY A 9 -12.16 8.49 5.47
C GLY A 9 -11.34 9.16 4.36
N PHE A 10 -10.42 10.05 4.73
CA PHE A 10 -9.57 10.75 3.77
C PHE A 10 -8.87 9.82 2.76
N VAL A 11 -8.39 8.67 3.23
CA VAL A 11 -7.69 7.71 2.35
C VAL A 11 -8.67 7.04 1.40
N GLY A 12 -9.78 6.50 1.91
CA GLY A 12 -10.77 5.79 1.09
C GLY A 12 -11.46 6.71 0.06
N ALA A 13 -11.88 7.90 0.47
CA ALA A 13 -12.46 8.90 -0.43
C ALA A 13 -11.46 9.34 -1.51
N THR A 14 -10.20 9.61 -1.12
CA THR A 14 -9.16 9.97 -2.11
C THR A 14 -8.85 8.82 -3.06
N ALA A 15 -8.85 7.57 -2.58
CA ALA A 15 -8.67 6.40 -3.45
C ALA A 15 -9.84 6.29 -4.46
N ALA A 16 -11.09 6.47 -4.01
CA ALA A 16 -12.25 6.49 -4.87
C ALA A 16 -12.16 7.59 -5.94
N TYR A 17 -11.82 8.82 -5.52
CA TYR A 17 -11.60 9.94 -6.44
C TYR A 17 -10.48 9.64 -7.46
N ALA A 18 -9.36 9.05 -7.00
CA ALA A 18 -8.26 8.68 -7.89
C ALA A 18 -8.67 7.61 -8.92
N LEU A 19 -9.54 6.64 -8.54
CA LEU A 19 -10.11 5.67 -9.47
C LEU A 19 -10.94 6.35 -10.57
N VAL A 20 -11.76 7.34 -10.21
CA VAL A 20 -12.55 8.14 -11.17
C VAL A 20 -11.64 8.88 -12.12
N MET A 21 -10.69 9.65 -11.59
CA MET A 21 -9.80 10.50 -12.40
C MET A 21 -8.90 9.69 -13.34
N ARG A 22 -8.57 8.44 -12.99
CA ARG A 22 -7.78 7.53 -13.82
C ARG A 22 -8.62 6.62 -14.72
N GLY A 23 -9.94 6.60 -14.57
CA GLY A 23 -10.83 5.71 -15.32
C GLY A 23 -10.66 4.23 -14.96
N VAL A 24 -10.36 3.93 -13.71
CA VAL A 24 -10.09 2.57 -13.22
C VAL A 24 -11.38 1.90 -12.76
N GLY A 25 -11.75 0.82 -13.45
CA GLY A 25 -12.98 0.08 -13.19
C GLY A 25 -14.24 0.71 -13.81
N ARG A 26 -15.41 0.29 -13.32
CA ARG A 26 -16.72 0.76 -13.79
C ARG A 26 -17.64 1.16 -12.64
N ARG A 27 -17.47 0.53 -11.48
CA ARG A 27 -18.28 0.76 -10.29
C ARG A 27 -17.41 0.79 -9.04
N VAL A 28 -17.69 1.74 -8.16
CA VAL A 28 -17.10 1.83 -6.81
C VAL A 28 -18.22 1.88 -5.80
N VAL A 29 -18.14 1.06 -4.76
CA VAL A 29 -19.07 1.08 -3.62
C VAL A 29 -18.31 1.52 -2.38
N LEU A 30 -18.75 2.61 -1.77
CA LEU A 30 -18.24 3.09 -0.49
C LEU A 30 -19.05 2.50 0.66
N VAL A 31 -18.37 1.86 1.60
CA VAL A 31 -18.98 1.30 2.81
C VAL A 31 -18.33 1.94 4.03
N ASP A 32 -19.10 2.51 4.92
CA ASP A 32 -18.61 3.10 6.17
C ASP A 32 -19.65 2.88 7.29
N GLN A 33 -19.16 2.75 8.54
CA GLN A 33 -20.03 2.70 9.71
C GLN A 33 -20.89 3.98 9.85
N ASN A 34 -20.37 5.12 9.38
CA ASN A 34 -21.11 6.36 9.23
C ASN A 34 -21.68 6.43 7.81
N ARG A 35 -22.89 5.91 7.64
CA ARG A 35 -23.60 5.84 6.36
C ARG A 35 -23.71 7.22 5.69
N ALA A 36 -24.05 8.26 6.46
CA ALA A 36 -24.20 9.62 5.93
C ALA A 36 -22.89 10.14 5.35
N ARG A 37 -21.75 9.79 5.96
CA ARG A 37 -20.43 10.11 5.40
C ARG A 37 -20.20 9.41 4.07
N ALA A 38 -20.46 8.10 4.00
CA ALA A 38 -20.29 7.35 2.76
C ALA A 38 -21.13 7.92 1.63
N GLU A 39 -22.37 8.31 1.91
CA GLU A 39 -23.28 8.94 0.95
C GLU A 39 -22.75 10.30 0.48
N SER A 40 -22.34 11.17 1.39
CA SER A 40 -21.81 12.49 1.04
C SER A 40 -20.51 12.39 0.21
N GLU A 41 -19.59 11.47 0.55
CA GLU A 41 -18.37 11.26 -0.21
C GLU A 41 -18.68 10.67 -1.60
N ALA A 42 -19.64 9.74 -1.68
CA ALA A 42 -20.06 9.16 -2.96
C ALA A 42 -20.67 10.22 -3.89
N ASP A 43 -21.55 11.07 -3.37
CA ASP A 43 -22.21 12.13 -4.12
C ASP A 43 -21.20 13.17 -4.63
N ASP A 44 -20.30 13.63 -3.77
CA ASP A 44 -19.27 14.61 -4.13
C ASP A 44 -18.33 14.06 -5.22
N ILE A 45 -17.86 12.83 -5.06
CA ILE A 45 -17.00 12.18 -6.07
C ILE A 45 -17.79 11.89 -7.35
N GLN A 46 -19.09 11.54 -7.28
CA GLN A 46 -19.94 11.35 -8.46
C GLN A 46 -20.04 12.64 -9.28
N HIS A 47 -20.02 13.81 -8.65
CA HIS A 47 -20.00 15.09 -9.34
C HIS A 47 -18.71 15.35 -10.13
N ALA A 48 -17.61 14.65 -9.84
CA ALA A 48 -16.37 14.73 -10.62
C ALA A 48 -16.39 13.86 -11.88
N VAL A 49 -17.27 12.84 -11.95
CA VAL A 49 -17.35 11.90 -13.08
C VAL A 49 -17.55 12.57 -14.44
N PRO A 50 -18.41 13.63 -14.59
CA PRO A 50 -18.56 14.33 -15.87
C PRO A 50 -17.28 14.98 -16.40
N PHE A 51 -16.29 15.23 -15.55
CA PHE A 51 -15.01 15.85 -15.91
C PHE A 51 -13.87 14.85 -16.07
N ALA A 52 -14.14 13.54 -15.88
CA ALA A 52 -13.14 12.49 -15.90
C ALA A 52 -13.58 11.31 -16.80
N HIS A 53 -13.74 10.13 -16.24
CA HIS A 53 -14.10 8.92 -16.96
C HIS A 53 -15.43 8.35 -16.45
N PRO A 54 -16.28 7.74 -17.33
CA PRO A 54 -17.54 7.14 -16.92
C PRO A 54 -17.33 6.03 -15.88
N LEU A 55 -17.75 6.30 -14.65
CA LEU A 55 -17.67 5.40 -13.51
C LEU A 55 -18.85 5.69 -12.59
N GLU A 56 -19.48 4.66 -12.03
CA GLU A 56 -20.58 4.79 -11.06
C GLU A 56 -20.00 4.68 -9.65
N ILE A 57 -20.27 5.68 -8.82
CA ILE A 57 -19.93 5.64 -7.39
C ILE A 57 -21.22 5.66 -6.58
N THR A 58 -21.31 4.75 -5.61
CA THR A 58 -22.46 4.67 -4.71
C THR A 58 -22.00 4.39 -3.29
N ALA A 59 -22.76 4.86 -2.31
CA ALA A 59 -22.66 4.36 -0.95
C ALA A 59 -23.49 3.08 -0.81
N GLY A 60 -22.99 2.10 -0.05
CA GLY A 60 -23.66 0.82 0.14
C GLY A 60 -23.37 0.23 1.52
N ASP A 61 -23.89 -0.98 1.73
CA ASP A 61 -23.59 -1.84 2.85
C ASP A 61 -22.66 -2.98 2.43
N TYR A 62 -22.27 -3.85 3.36
CA TYR A 62 -21.45 -5.01 3.02
C TYR A 62 -22.06 -5.91 1.94
N ALA A 63 -23.41 -6.02 1.89
CA ALA A 63 -24.08 -6.79 0.86
C ALA A 63 -23.83 -6.24 -0.56
N ASP A 64 -23.67 -4.94 -0.68
CA ASP A 64 -23.36 -4.27 -1.95
C ASP A 64 -21.93 -4.52 -2.44
N LEU A 65 -21.07 -5.15 -1.63
CA LEU A 65 -19.73 -5.60 -2.06
C LEU A 65 -19.80 -6.86 -2.93
N ALA A 66 -20.97 -7.49 -3.05
CA ALA A 66 -21.15 -8.65 -3.92
C ALA A 66 -20.68 -8.36 -5.35
N GLY A 67 -19.84 -9.26 -5.88
CA GLY A 67 -19.26 -9.13 -7.21
C GLY A 67 -18.08 -8.15 -7.33
N CYS A 68 -17.57 -7.60 -6.22
CA CYS A 68 -16.31 -6.86 -6.24
C CYS A 68 -15.15 -7.77 -6.60
N ASN A 69 -14.27 -7.27 -7.47
CA ASN A 69 -13.01 -7.90 -7.82
C ASN A 69 -11.91 -7.56 -6.78
N VAL A 70 -11.97 -6.33 -6.26
CA VAL A 70 -11.06 -5.82 -5.22
C VAL A 70 -11.90 -5.15 -4.14
N VAL A 71 -11.53 -5.36 -2.88
CA VAL A 71 -12.05 -4.57 -1.77
C VAL A 71 -10.88 -3.93 -1.04
N VAL A 72 -10.84 -2.60 -1.10
CA VAL A 72 -9.89 -1.78 -0.34
C VAL A 72 -10.39 -1.64 1.09
N VAL A 73 -9.55 -1.93 2.06
CA VAL A 73 -9.85 -1.75 3.49
C VAL A 73 -8.98 -0.61 4.02
N SER A 74 -9.58 0.54 4.17
CA SER A 74 -9.00 1.74 4.81
C SER A 74 -9.73 2.10 6.10
N ALA A 75 -10.61 1.21 6.56
CA ALA A 75 -11.30 1.34 7.84
C ALA A 75 -10.31 1.22 8.99
N GLY A 76 -10.42 2.11 9.95
CA GLY A 76 -9.59 2.14 11.14
C GLY A 76 -10.00 3.30 12.05
N VAL A 77 -9.42 3.33 13.22
CA VAL A 77 -9.65 4.40 14.21
C VAL A 77 -8.39 5.25 14.36
N GLY A 78 -8.57 6.54 14.51
CA GLY A 78 -7.47 7.47 14.80
C GLY A 78 -6.92 7.29 16.23
N GLN A 79 -5.66 7.67 16.42
CA GLN A 79 -5.02 7.69 17.73
C GLN A 79 -5.69 8.71 18.65
N LYS A 80 -5.97 8.31 19.88
CA LYS A 80 -6.50 9.20 20.92
C LYS A 80 -5.35 9.93 21.64
N PRO A 81 -5.59 11.11 22.22
CA PRO A 81 -4.59 11.76 23.07
C PRO A 81 -4.15 10.84 24.21
N GLY A 82 -2.85 10.66 24.37
CA GLY A 82 -2.26 9.80 25.39
C GLY A 82 -2.27 8.30 25.11
N GLU A 83 -2.85 7.86 24.00
CA GLU A 83 -2.89 6.44 23.61
C GLU A 83 -1.54 5.97 23.05
N THR A 84 -1.12 4.80 23.48
CA THR A 84 0.09 4.16 22.94
C THR A 84 -0.16 3.56 21.55
N ARG A 85 0.91 3.33 20.78
CA ARG A 85 0.81 2.64 19.47
C ARG A 85 0.20 1.24 19.59
N LEU A 86 0.52 0.52 20.65
CA LEU A 86 0.00 -0.83 20.89
C LEU A 86 -1.50 -0.83 21.19
N GLU A 87 -1.99 0.11 21.99
CA GLU A 87 -3.43 0.28 22.26
C GLU A 87 -4.21 0.63 21.00
N LEU A 88 -3.68 1.55 20.18
CA LEU A 88 -4.26 1.89 18.87
C LEU A 88 -4.32 0.66 17.95
N LEU A 89 -3.23 -0.10 17.90
CA LEU A 89 -3.16 -1.33 17.09
C LEU A 89 -4.20 -2.36 17.58
N GLY A 90 -4.34 -2.56 18.89
CA GLY A 90 -5.35 -3.44 19.48
C GLY A 90 -6.77 -3.04 19.08
N ARG A 91 -7.09 -1.73 19.07
CA ARG A 91 -8.41 -1.23 18.60
C ARG A 91 -8.61 -1.46 17.11
N ASN A 92 -7.60 -1.23 16.28
CA ASN A 92 -7.68 -1.51 14.85
C ASN A 92 -7.82 -3.00 14.57
N ALA A 93 -7.16 -3.88 15.34
CA ALA A 93 -7.35 -5.32 15.26
C ALA A 93 -8.80 -5.74 15.54
N GLN A 94 -9.47 -5.11 16.54
CA GLN A 94 -10.89 -5.35 16.81
C GLN A 94 -11.80 -4.88 15.66
N VAL A 95 -11.47 -3.77 14.98
CA VAL A 95 -12.17 -3.34 13.76
C VAL A 95 -12.02 -4.41 12.67
N PHE A 96 -10.81 -4.91 12.43
CA PHE A 96 -10.54 -5.93 11.40
C PHE A 96 -11.22 -7.27 11.69
N LYS A 97 -11.33 -7.66 12.96
CA LYS A 97 -12.09 -8.84 13.38
C LYS A 97 -13.56 -8.80 12.92
N GLN A 98 -14.12 -7.61 12.78
CA GLN A 98 -15.49 -7.42 12.28
C GLN A 98 -15.51 -7.20 10.77
N VAL A 99 -14.63 -6.35 10.24
CA VAL A 99 -14.62 -5.92 8.84
C VAL A 99 -14.27 -7.08 7.91
N ILE A 100 -13.18 -7.81 8.16
CA ILE A 100 -12.67 -8.82 7.22
C ILE A 100 -13.68 -9.96 6.99
N PRO A 101 -14.26 -10.60 8.03
CA PRO A 101 -15.28 -11.63 7.82
C PRO A 101 -16.53 -11.10 7.10
N ASN A 102 -16.96 -9.86 7.40
CA ASN A 102 -18.11 -9.25 6.73
C ASN A 102 -17.84 -8.98 5.25
N VAL A 103 -16.66 -8.49 4.90
CA VAL A 103 -16.26 -8.33 3.49
C VAL A 103 -16.25 -9.67 2.77
N LEU A 104 -15.61 -10.70 3.35
CA LEU A 104 -15.46 -12.01 2.72
C LEU A 104 -16.79 -12.79 2.63
N LYS A 105 -17.73 -12.53 3.52
CA LYS A 105 -19.08 -13.08 3.44
C LYS A 105 -19.79 -12.71 2.13
N TYR A 106 -19.61 -11.48 1.65
CA TYR A 106 -20.30 -10.98 0.47
C TYR A 106 -19.41 -10.93 -0.78
N ALA A 107 -18.09 -10.79 -0.60
CA ALA A 107 -17.11 -10.73 -1.68
C ALA A 107 -16.01 -11.81 -1.50
N PRO A 108 -16.34 -13.12 -1.45
CA PRO A 108 -15.38 -14.20 -1.09
C PRO A 108 -14.28 -14.41 -2.13
N ARG A 109 -14.43 -13.87 -3.33
CA ARG A 109 -13.42 -13.97 -4.40
C ARG A 109 -12.60 -12.69 -4.61
N ALA A 110 -12.93 -11.61 -3.90
CA ALA A 110 -12.22 -10.36 -4.03
C ALA A 110 -10.76 -10.48 -3.54
N VAL A 111 -9.88 -9.73 -4.15
CA VAL A 111 -8.58 -9.43 -3.56
C VAL A 111 -8.80 -8.36 -2.49
N LEU A 112 -8.32 -8.61 -1.27
CA LEU A 112 -8.32 -7.63 -0.19
C LEU A 112 -7.08 -6.77 -0.31
N LEU A 113 -7.27 -5.46 -0.45
CA LEU A 113 -6.20 -4.46 -0.45
C LEU A 113 -6.26 -3.64 0.84
N ILE A 114 -5.33 -3.89 1.73
CA ILE A 114 -5.25 -3.25 3.04
C ILE A 114 -4.47 -1.94 2.93
N ALA A 115 -5.04 -0.86 3.48
CA ALA A 115 -4.42 0.47 3.51
C ALA A 115 -4.42 1.11 4.92
N THR A 116 -4.93 0.39 5.91
CA THR A 116 -4.95 0.83 7.32
C THR A 116 -3.59 0.63 7.95
N ASN A 117 -3.05 1.67 8.58
CA ASN A 117 -1.76 1.61 9.28
C ASN A 117 -1.89 1.06 10.73
N PRO A 118 -0.83 0.39 11.21
CA PRO A 118 0.41 0.02 10.50
C PRO A 118 0.15 -1.11 9.49
N VAL A 119 0.37 -0.79 8.20
CA VAL A 119 -0.17 -1.60 7.10
C VAL A 119 0.34 -3.04 7.07
N ASP A 120 1.61 -3.28 7.40
CA ASP A 120 2.18 -4.62 7.40
C ASP A 120 1.50 -5.50 8.45
N VAL A 121 1.35 -4.98 9.67
CA VAL A 121 0.69 -5.69 10.78
C VAL A 121 -0.81 -5.88 10.51
N MET A 122 -1.48 -4.85 9.99
CA MET A 122 -2.91 -4.94 9.66
C MET A 122 -3.16 -5.91 8.50
N THR A 123 -2.23 -6.01 7.54
CA THR A 123 -2.30 -7.02 6.47
C THR A 123 -2.13 -8.43 7.04
N HIS A 124 -1.22 -8.62 8.01
CA HIS A 124 -1.06 -9.90 8.70
C HIS A 124 -2.35 -10.32 9.42
N ILE A 125 -2.97 -9.40 10.16
CA ILE A 125 -4.25 -9.62 10.85
C ILE A 125 -5.37 -9.95 9.85
N ALA A 126 -5.43 -9.21 8.73
CA ALA A 126 -6.43 -9.47 7.68
C ALA A 126 -6.25 -10.86 7.07
N ALA A 127 -5.02 -11.28 6.82
CA ALA A 127 -4.72 -12.60 6.29
C ALA A 127 -5.06 -13.72 7.28
N HIS A 128 -4.85 -13.51 8.58
CA HIS A 128 -5.28 -14.44 9.62
C HIS A 128 -6.80 -14.70 9.56
N TYR A 129 -7.62 -13.65 9.57
CA TYR A 129 -9.07 -13.80 9.46
C TYR A 129 -9.54 -14.32 8.09
N ALA A 130 -8.80 -14.06 7.03
CA ALA A 130 -9.09 -14.58 5.70
C ALA A 130 -8.82 -16.09 5.60
N ASP A 131 -7.77 -16.58 6.25
CA ASP A 131 -7.41 -18.00 6.31
C ASP A 131 -8.48 -18.82 7.07
N GLU A 132 -9.09 -18.28 8.14
CA GLU A 132 -10.20 -18.91 8.87
C GLU A 132 -11.39 -19.28 7.97
N VAL A 133 -11.57 -18.58 6.85
CA VAL A 133 -12.64 -18.82 5.86
C VAL A 133 -12.11 -19.37 4.52
N GLY A 134 -10.86 -19.84 4.50
CA GLY A 134 -10.24 -20.52 3.37
C GLY A 134 -9.80 -19.60 2.22
N VAL A 135 -9.62 -18.31 2.47
CA VAL A 135 -9.08 -17.36 1.47
C VAL A 135 -7.56 -17.35 1.55
N PRO A 136 -6.84 -17.66 0.45
CA PRO A 136 -5.39 -17.75 0.47
C PRO A 136 -4.74 -16.38 0.69
N SER A 137 -3.60 -16.35 1.39
CA SER A 137 -2.83 -15.13 1.68
C SER A 137 -2.42 -14.36 0.42
N SER A 138 -2.28 -15.03 -0.73
CA SER A 138 -2.00 -14.38 -2.03
C SER A 138 -3.08 -13.39 -2.45
N ARG A 139 -4.31 -13.51 -1.92
CA ARG A 139 -5.41 -12.55 -2.15
C ARG A 139 -5.56 -11.51 -1.03
N VAL A 140 -4.66 -11.49 -0.06
CA VAL A 140 -4.64 -10.48 1.00
C VAL A 140 -3.33 -9.72 0.91
N ILE A 141 -3.38 -8.52 0.37
CA ILE A 141 -2.22 -7.67 0.12
C ILE A 141 -2.38 -6.33 0.83
N GLY A 142 -1.30 -5.79 1.33
CA GLY A 142 -1.28 -4.42 1.83
C GLY A 142 -0.65 -3.48 0.81
N SER A 143 -0.97 -2.20 0.88
CA SER A 143 -0.35 -1.18 0.03
C SER A 143 1.19 -1.14 0.17
N GLY A 144 1.70 -1.61 1.31
CA GLY A 144 3.11 -1.75 1.60
C GLY A 144 3.91 -0.49 1.31
N THR A 145 5.10 -0.67 0.78
CA THR A 145 6.02 0.42 0.41
C THR A 145 5.83 0.90 -1.04
N THR A 146 4.68 0.65 -1.66
CA THR A 146 4.40 1.11 -3.04
C THR A 146 4.51 2.63 -3.16
N LEU A 147 4.00 3.39 -2.18
CA LEU A 147 4.09 4.84 -2.17
C LEU A 147 5.53 5.31 -1.91
N ASP A 148 6.26 4.65 -1.01
CA ASP A 148 7.64 4.99 -0.67
C ASP A 148 8.58 4.73 -1.86
N THR A 149 8.35 3.64 -2.58
CA THR A 149 8.98 3.34 -3.87
C THR A 149 8.74 4.46 -4.89
N ALA A 150 7.51 4.97 -5.00
CA ALA A 150 7.20 6.08 -5.90
C ALA A 150 7.90 7.38 -5.48
N ARG A 151 7.97 7.67 -4.16
CA ARG A 151 8.74 8.81 -3.62
C ARG A 151 10.22 8.69 -3.95
N PHE A 152 10.80 7.52 -3.72
CA PHE A 152 12.20 7.22 -4.01
C PHE A 152 12.52 7.46 -5.48
N ARG A 153 11.74 6.88 -6.40
CA ARG A 153 11.87 7.09 -7.85
C ARG A 153 11.74 8.56 -8.23
N SER A 154 10.76 9.28 -7.66
CA SER A 154 10.55 10.70 -7.93
C SER A 154 11.72 11.58 -7.49
N LEU A 155 12.31 11.31 -6.32
CA LEU A 155 13.45 12.05 -5.79
C LEU A 155 14.72 11.81 -6.61
N ILE A 156 14.98 10.56 -7.00
CA ILE A 156 16.07 10.23 -7.92
C ILE A 156 15.87 10.92 -9.27
N GLY A 157 14.66 10.83 -9.83
CA GLY A 157 14.33 11.44 -11.12
C GLY A 157 14.59 12.95 -11.10
N ARG A 158 14.19 13.65 -10.04
CA ARG A 158 14.48 15.09 -9.85
C ARG A 158 15.98 15.35 -9.76
N ARG A 159 16.73 14.56 -9.02
CA ARG A 159 18.19 14.71 -8.86
C ARG A 159 18.92 14.52 -10.19
N LEU A 160 18.45 13.57 -11.01
CA LEU A 160 19.04 13.24 -12.31
C LEU A 160 18.44 14.02 -13.48
N MET A 161 17.37 14.81 -13.28
CA MET A 161 16.58 15.45 -14.33
C MET A 161 16.07 14.45 -15.38
N VAL A 162 15.48 13.35 -14.89
CA VAL A 162 14.89 12.28 -15.71
C VAL A 162 13.47 12.01 -15.20
N ASP A 163 12.56 11.67 -16.11
CA ASP A 163 11.22 11.25 -15.72
C ASP A 163 11.31 9.99 -14.80
N SER A 164 10.59 10.05 -13.70
CA SER A 164 10.56 8.97 -12.71
C SER A 164 10.05 7.64 -13.26
N GLN A 165 9.34 7.63 -14.37
CA GLN A 165 8.90 6.43 -15.06
C GLN A 165 10.07 5.60 -15.64
N HIS A 166 11.21 6.21 -15.88
CA HIS A 166 12.43 5.54 -16.33
C HIS A 166 13.33 5.09 -15.17
N ILE A 167 12.95 5.38 -13.93
CA ILE A 167 13.68 4.95 -12.74
C ILE A 167 13.11 3.64 -12.24
N HIS A 168 13.93 2.59 -12.21
CA HIS A 168 13.62 1.34 -11.53
C HIS A 168 14.38 1.32 -10.21
N ALA A 169 13.63 1.35 -9.12
CA ALA A 169 14.13 1.37 -7.74
C ALA A 169 13.03 0.84 -6.83
N TYR A 170 13.38 0.26 -5.70
CA TYR A 170 12.42 -0.33 -4.76
C TYR A 170 12.72 0.12 -3.33
N VAL A 171 11.67 0.29 -2.54
CA VAL A 171 11.73 0.36 -1.09
C VAL A 171 11.11 -0.91 -0.56
N LEU A 172 11.81 -1.60 0.34
CA LEU A 172 11.44 -2.93 0.86
C LEU A 172 11.29 -2.91 2.38
N GLY A 173 10.79 -4.02 2.93
CA GLY A 173 10.68 -4.18 4.37
C GLY A 173 9.37 -3.62 4.93
N GLU A 174 9.43 -3.08 6.14
CA GLU A 174 8.34 -2.38 6.81
C GLU A 174 7.95 -1.11 6.04
N HIS A 175 6.67 -0.79 6.00
CA HIS A 175 6.24 0.57 5.67
C HIS A 175 6.34 1.44 6.92
N GLY A 176 7.50 2.04 7.14
CA GLY A 176 7.80 2.83 8.33
C GLY A 176 9.27 3.23 8.42
N ASP A 177 9.71 3.56 9.64
CA ASP A 177 11.05 4.11 9.85
C ASP A 177 12.18 3.11 9.51
N SER A 178 11.89 1.80 9.49
CA SER A 178 12.87 0.75 9.17
C SER A 178 12.83 0.30 7.70
N GLU A 179 12.12 1.00 6.82
CA GLU A 179 12.10 0.69 5.39
C GLU A 179 13.50 0.70 4.76
N VAL A 180 13.69 -0.09 3.70
CA VAL A 180 15.00 -0.28 3.06
C VAL A 180 14.98 0.23 1.62
N LEU A 181 15.68 1.32 1.35
CA LEU A 181 15.88 1.83 0.01
C LEU A 181 16.98 1.02 -0.69
N THR A 182 16.65 0.31 -1.77
CA THR A 182 17.58 -0.59 -2.45
C THR A 182 18.42 0.16 -3.49
N TRP A 183 19.37 0.95 -3.04
CA TRP A 183 20.26 1.74 -3.89
C TRP A 183 21.07 0.87 -4.86
N SER A 184 21.48 -0.34 -4.43
CA SER A 184 22.21 -1.29 -5.27
C SER A 184 21.42 -1.75 -6.49
N GLN A 185 20.10 -1.63 -6.47
CA GLN A 185 19.19 -2.08 -7.53
C GLN A 185 18.70 -0.93 -8.43
N VAL A 186 19.16 0.30 -8.19
CA VAL A 186 18.68 1.46 -8.97
C VAL A 186 19.22 1.40 -10.39
N THR A 187 18.29 1.45 -11.35
CA THR A 187 18.62 1.62 -12.76
C THR A 187 17.80 2.75 -13.38
N VAL A 188 18.34 3.37 -14.40
CA VAL A 188 17.70 4.42 -15.20
C VAL A 188 17.60 3.93 -16.65
N GLY A 189 16.39 3.62 -17.10
CA GLY A 189 16.19 3.03 -18.42
C GLY A 189 16.94 1.69 -18.62
N GLY A 190 17.13 0.90 -17.55
CA GLY A 190 17.89 -0.33 -17.55
C GLY A 190 19.41 -0.17 -17.38
N ILE A 191 19.93 1.06 -17.33
CA ILE A 191 21.35 1.34 -17.11
C ILE A 191 21.57 1.47 -15.59
N PRO A 192 22.55 0.78 -14.98
CA PRO A 192 22.88 0.96 -13.57
C PRO A 192 23.15 2.43 -13.22
N LEU A 193 22.73 2.86 -12.02
CA LEU A 193 22.81 4.25 -11.60
C LEU A 193 24.19 4.87 -11.77
N THR A 194 25.24 4.14 -11.37
CA THR A 194 26.64 4.60 -11.46
C THR A 194 27.07 4.82 -12.89
N GLU A 195 26.73 3.89 -13.79
CA GLU A 195 27.06 4.00 -15.22
C GLU A 195 26.28 5.14 -15.89
N PHE A 196 25.00 5.30 -15.54
CA PHE A 196 24.18 6.39 -16.06
C PHE A 196 24.75 7.76 -15.61
N CYS A 197 25.12 7.89 -14.36
CA CYS A 197 25.71 9.10 -13.82
C CYS A 197 27.06 9.42 -14.50
N THR A 198 27.92 8.42 -14.68
CA THR A 198 29.19 8.57 -15.38
C THR A 198 28.99 9.04 -16.81
N GLY A 199 28.05 8.40 -17.55
CA GLY A 199 27.76 8.77 -18.95
C GLY A 199 27.17 10.16 -19.13
N ARG A 200 26.59 10.74 -18.07
CA ARG A 200 26.04 12.10 -18.06
C ARG A 200 26.88 13.14 -17.32
N GLU A 201 28.05 12.74 -16.82
CA GLU A 201 28.94 13.59 -16.00
C GLU A 201 28.20 14.15 -14.75
N ILE A 202 27.28 13.38 -14.17
CA ILE A 202 26.56 13.74 -12.96
C ILE A 202 27.27 13.09 -11.77
N SER A 203 27.62 13.90 -10.75
CA SER A 203 28.11 13.37 -9.50
C SER A 203 26.94 13.21 -8.51
N ILE A 204 26.80 12.01 -7.93
CA ILE A 204 25.98 11.75 -6.75
C ILE A 204 26.93 11.46 -5.60
N CYS A 205 26.86 12.25 -4.54
CA CYS A 205 27.68 12.08 -3.35
C CYS A 205 26.89 11.45 -2.19
N GLU A 206 27.57 11.09 -1.12
CA GLU A 206 26.95 10.51 0.08
C GLU A 206 25.84 11.40 0.66
N ASP A 207 26.00 12.74 0.59
CA ASP A 207 24.98 13.67 1.05
C ASP A 207 23.69 13.60 0.20
N ASP A 208 23.79 13.32 -1.10
CA ASP A 208 22.63 13.12 -1.97
C ASP A 208 21.86 11.85 -1.57
N TYR A 209 22.57 10.75 -1.29
CA TYR A 209 21.96 9.51 -0.83
C TYR A 209 21.25 9.73 0.51
N ALA A 210 21.94 10.32 1.48
CA ALA A 210 21.39 10.62 2.80
C ALA A 210 20.17 11.55 2.73
N ALA A 211 20.22 12.60 1.90
CA ALA A 211 19.12 13.53 1.73
C ALA A 211 17.88 12.89 1.08
N ILE A 212 18.07 11.98 0.14
CA ILE A 212 16.96 11.23 -0.48
C ILE A 212 16.35 10.25 0.53
N ASP A 213 17.19 9.49 1.25
CA ASP A 213 16.76 8.56 2.31
C ASP A 213 15.88 9.27 3.35
N GLU A 214 16.37 10.38 3.89
CA GLU A 214 15.64 11.20 4.86
C GLU A 214 14.31 11.69 4.31
N LYS A 215 14.28 12.19 3.07
CA LYS A 215 13.06 12.68 2.44
C LYS A 215 12.02 11.59 2.16
N VAL A 216 12.42 10.34 1.90
CA VAL A 216 11.50 9.22 1.74
C VAL A 216 10.91 8.85 3.10
N ARG A 217 11.75 8.54 4.09
CA ARG A 217 11.34 8.10 5.45
C ARG A 217 10.51 9.14 6.18
N ARG A 218 10.87 10.42 6.07
CA ARG A 218 10.22 11.52 6.78
C ARG A 218 9.08 12.19 6.02
N ALA A 219 8.76 11.74 4.81
CA ALA A 219 7.73 12.35 3.99
C ALA A 219 6.38 12.46 4.71
N ALA A 220 5.94 11.40 5.38
CA ALA A 220 4.66 11.38 6.08
C ALA A 220 4.63 12.36 7.26
N TYR A 221 5.70 12.42 8.05
CA TYR A 221 5.80 13.34 9.19
C TYR A 221 5.69 14.79 8.75
N HIS A 222 6.47 15.18 7.72
CA HIS A 222 6.44 16.54 7.17
C HIS A 222 5.05 16.92 6.64
N ILE A 223 4.38 16.00 5.92
CA ILE A 223 3.05 16.26 5.37
C ILE A 223 2.00 16.38 6.49
N ILE A 224 2.08 15.52 7.52
CA ILE A 224 1.16 15.56 8.66
C ILE A 224 1.33 16.84 9.46
N GLU A 225 2.56 17.27 9.70
CA GLU A 225 2.87 18.55 10.35
C GLU A 225 2.23 19.73 9.58
N GLY A 226 2.33 19.73 8.24
CA GLY A 226 1.84 20.84 7.42
C GLY A 226 0.32 20.87 7.20
N LYS A 227 -0.37 19.71 7.16
CA LYS A 227 -1.80 19.66 6.79
C LYS A 227 -2.64 18.63 7.58
N GLY A 228 -2.10 18.07 8.65
CA GLY A 228 -2.81 17.19 9.58
C GLY A 228 -2.94 15.73 9.14
N ALA A 229 -2.87 15.41 7.85
CA ALA A 229 -2.98 14.05 7.33
C ALA A 229 -2.35 13.90 5.95
N THR A 230 -1.96 12.67 5.58
CA THR A 230 -1.53 12.31 4.23
C THR A 230 -2.58 11.40 3.58
N TYR A 231 -3.00 11.71 2.35
CA TYR A 231 -4.02 10.94 1.62
C TYR A 231 -3.90 10.97 0.09
N TYR A 232 -3.39 12.03 -0.55
CA TYR A 232 -3.28 12.07 -2.01
C TYR A 232 -2.34 11.04 -2.58
N GLY A 233 -1.15 10.90 -1.99
CA GLY A 233 -0.16 9.92 -2.45
C GLY A 233 -0.66 8.50 -2.29
N ILE A 234 -1.17 8.15 -1.10
CA ILE A 234 -1.66 6.79 -0.84
C ILE A 234 -2.93 6.50 -1.65
N GLY A 235 -3.84 7.45 -1.84
CA GLY A 235 -5.01 7.27 -2.70
C GLY A 235 -4.62 6.94 -4.14
N SER A 236 -3.59 7.62 -4.68
CA SER A 236 -3.04 7.34 -6.01
C SER A 236 -2.35 5.98 -6.08
N ALA A 237 -1.61 5.57 -5.05
CA ALA A 237 -0.97 4.25 -4.97
C ALA A 237 -2.02 3.13 -4.93
N ILE A 238 -3.07 3.28 -4.10
CA ILE A 238 -4.21 2.36 -4.05
C ILE A 238 -4.86 2.24 -5.43
N ALA A 239 -5.16 3.37 -6.10
CA ALA A 239 -5.76 3.34 -7.42
C ALA A 239 -4.88 2.61 -8.45
N ARG A 240 -3.55 2.75 -8.37
CA ARG A 240 -2.61 1.98 -9.21
C ARG A 240 -2.64 0.50 -8.93
N ILE A 241 -2.66 0.09 -7.65
CA ILE A 241 -2.74 -1.34 -7.29
C ILE A 241 -4.08 -1.94 -7.77
N VAL A 242 -5.19 -1.22 -7.55
CA VAL A 242 -6.52 -1.64 -8.04
C VAL A 242 -6.54 -1.79 -9.56
N GLU A 243 -5.94 -0.86 -10.30
CA GLU A 243 -5.82 -0.91 -11.76
C GLU A 243 -5.09 -2.19 -12.21
N VAL A 244 -3.94 -2.49 -11.61
CA VAL A 244 -3.16 -3.71 -11.90
C VAL A 244 -4.00 -4.96 -11.70
N ILE A 245 -4.76 -5.04 -10.61
CA ILE A 245 -5.60 -6.19 -10.29
C ILE A 245 -6.78 -6.28 -11.27
N LEU A 246 -7.50 -5.19 -11.49
CA LEU A 246 -8.68 -5.20 -12.36
C LEU A 246 -8.35 -5.53 -13.82
N GLN A 247 -7.17 -5.15 -14.30
CA GLN A 247 -6.72 -5.36 -15.68
C GLN A 247 -5.83 -6.60 -15.87
N ASP A 248 -5.52 -7.33 -14.79
CA ASP A 248 -4.55 -8.45 -14.77
C ASP A 248 -3.21 -8.06 -15.44
N GLU A 249 -2.70 -6.86 -15.13
CA GLU A 249 -1.51 -6.32 -15.82
C GLU A 249 -0.22 -7.09 -15.51
N ARG A 250 -0.19 -7.87 -14.45
CA ARG A 250 1.00 -8.63 -13.99
C ARG A 250 2.21 -7.74 -13.76
N SER A 251 1.99 -6.69 -12.97
CA SER A 251 3.00 -5.68 -12.66
C SER A 251 3.79 -6.04 -11.40
N LEU A 252 5.07 -5.65 -11.36
CA LEU A 252 5.90 -5.73 -10.15
C LEU A 252 5.62 -4.53 -9.25
N LEU A 253 5.09 -4.81 -8.05
CA LEU A 253 4.76 -3.82 -7.02
C LEU A 253 5.38 -4.21 -5.68
N THR A 254 5.76 -3.22 -4.88
CA THR A 254 6.24 -3.43 -3.51
C THR A 254 5.08 -3.40 -2.50
N VAL A 255 4.08 -4.25 -2.74
CA VAL A 255 3.00 -4.53 -1.80
C VAL A 255 3.50 -5.45 -0.68
N CYS A 256 2.88 -5.40 0.51
CA CYS A 256 3.20 -6.32 1.58
C CYS A 256 2.22 -7.50 1.62
N SER A 257 2.69 -8.64 2.05
CA SER A 257 1.90 -9.87 2.26
C SER A 257 2.56 -10.79 3.27
N PRO A 258 1.80 -11.73 3.90
CA PRO A 258 2.39 -12.73 4.77
C PRO A 258 3.35 -13.65 4.03
N MET A 259 4.53 -13.87 4.60
CA MET A 259 5.59 -14.72 4.06
C MET A 259 6.11 -15.67 5.13
N LYS A 260 6.47 -16.89 4.70
CA LYS A 260 7.01 -17.92 5.58
C LYS A 260 8.40 -17.59 6.11
N ASP A 261 9.20 -16.92 5.30
CA ASP A 261 10.57 -16.53 5.65
C ASP A 261 11.01 -15.32 4.80
N VAL A 262 11.61 -14.33 5.46
CA VAL A 262 12.26 -13.18 4.81
C VAL A 262 13.61 -12.98 5.48
N VAL A 263 14.69 -13.25 4.77
CA VAL A 263 16.09 -13.15 5.25
C VAL A 263 16.30 -13.76 6.65
N GLY A 264 15.68 -14.94 6.89
CA GLY A 264 15.77 -15.69 8.15
C GLY A 264 14.72 -15.33 9.21
N ILE A 265 13.90 -14.31 8.99
CA ILE A 265 12.75 -13.98 9.87
C ILE A 265 11.53 -14.73 9.37
N LYS A 266 11.00 -15.61 10.22
CA LYS A 266 9.85 -16.46 9.89
C LYS A 266 8.53 -15.79 10.20
N ASP A 267 7.52 -16.14 9.40
CA ASP A 267 6.12 -15.80 9.64
C ASP A 267 5.92 -14.29 9.83
N VAL A 268 6.32 -13.53 8.82
CA VAL A 268 6.34 -12.07 8.82
C VAL A 268 5.63 -11.50 7.60
N THR A 269 5.07 -10.32 7.74
CA THR A 269 4.43 -9.58 6.66
C THR A 269 5.21 -8.29 6.43
N VAL A 270 5.88 -8.19 5.28
CA VAL A 270 6.64 -7.02 4.85
C VAL A 270 6.55 -6.86 3.34
N SER A 271 7.03 -5.76 2.82
CA SER A 271 7.03 -5.46 1.39
C SER A 271 8.26 -6.04 0.70
N LEU A 272 8.02 -6.81 -0.35
CA LEU A 272 9.01 -7.27 -1.34
C LEU A 272 8.49 -7.00 -2.75
N PRO A 273 9.32 -7.14 -3.80
CA PRO A 273 8.82 -7.10 -5.17
C PRO A 273 7.89 -8.27 -5.43
N ASN A 274 6.62 -7.99 -5.63
CA ASN A 274 5.57 -8.96 -5.91
C ASN A 274 5.06 -8.80 -7.34
N LEU A 275 4.95 -9.87 -8.09
CA LEU A 275 4.19 -9.92 -9.32
C LEU A 275 2.70 -10.01 -8.96
N VAL A 276 1.97 -8.93 -9.20
CA VAL A 276 0.55 -8.80 -8.88
C VAL A 276 -0.28 -8.87 -10.14
N GLY A 277 -1.33 -9.65 -10.11
CA GLY A 277 -2.30 -9.80 -11.20
C GLY A 277 -3.73 -9.88 -10.70
N GLY A 278 -4.65 -10.34 -11.54
CA GLY A 278 -6.10 -10.33 -11.27
C GLY A 278 -6.55 -11.13 -10.06
N GLU A 279 -5.80 -12.15 -9.65
CA GLU A 279 -6.08 -12.99 -8.48
C GLU A 279 -5.21 -12.63 -7.25
N GLY A 280 -4.52 -11.48 -7.27
CA GLY A 280 -3.60 -11.04 -6.22
C GLY A 280 -2.15 -11.33 -6.54
N ILE A 281 -1.37 -11.80 -5.58
CA ILE A 281 0.06 -12.11 -5.76
C ILE A 281 0.21 -13.43 -6.49
N ILE A 282 0.89 -13.37 -7.65
CA ILE A 282 1.27 -14.52 -8.46
C ILE A 282 2.60 -15.11 -7.96
N GLN A 283 3.56 -14.23 -7.65
CA GLN A 283 4.90 -14.61 -7.21
C GLN A 283 5.57 -13.48 -6.44
N THR A 284 6.28 -13.82 -5.38
CA THR A 284 7.17 -12.91 -4.64
C THR A 284 8.61 -13.16 -5.05
N PHE A 285 9.37 -12.09 -5.25
CA PHE A 285 10.78 -12.15 -5.59
C PHE A 285 11.66 -11.69 -4.45
N SER A 286 12.74 -12.43 -4.22
CA SER A 286 13.80 -11.98 -3.31
C SER A 286 14.85 -11.25 -4.15
N PRO A 287 15.01 -9.93 -4.03
CA PRO A 287 16.00 -9.19 -4.80
C PRO A 287 17.42 -9.55 -4.35
N ILE A 288 18.37 -9.41 -5.26
CA ILE A 288 19.81 -9.57 -4.93
C ILE A 288 20.25 -8.27 -4.28
N LEU A 289 20.41 -8.28 -2.96
CA LEU A 289 20.81 -7.13 -2.15
C LEU A 289 22.28 -7.21 -1.78
N ASN A 290 22.91 -6.06 -1.51
CA ASN A 290 24.22 -6.04 -0.88
C ASN A 290 24.12 -6.42 0.62
N GLU A 291 25.25 -6.60 1.29
CA GLU A 291 25.30 -7.02 2.70
C GLU A 291 24.59 -6.03 3.65
N GLY A 292 24.77 -4.73 3.40
CA GLY A 292 24.14 -3.67 4.20
C GLY A 292 22.62 -3.66 4.05
N GLU A 293 22.11 -3.74 2.81
CA GLU A 293 20.68 -3.81 2.50
C GLU A 293 20.05 -5.09 3.03
N THR A 294 20.76 -6.22 2.96
CA THR A 294 20.30 -7.51 3.52
C THR A 294 20.17 -7.42 5.03
N SER A 295 21.16 -6.85 5.72
CA SER A 295 21.12 -6.64 7.15
C SER A 295 20.00 -5.68 7.57
N ALA A 296 19.80 -4.61 6.80
CA ALA A 296 18.71 -3.66 7.02
C ALA A 296 17.34 -4.33 6.83
N LEU A 297 17.16 -5.16 5.79
CA LEU A 297 15.91 -5.90 5.56
C LEU A 297 15.63 -6.91 6.68
N HIS A 298 16.66 -7.60 7.19
CA HIS A 298 16.53 -8.47 8.36
C HIS A 298 16.04 -7.69 9.59
N ALA A 299 16.66 -6.54 9.88
CA ALA A 299 16.24 -5.70 11.00
C ALA A 299 14.81 -5.18 10.83
N SER A 300 14.46 -4.73 9.63
CA SER A 300 13.11 -4.28 9.28
C SER A 300 12.05 -5.38 9.47
N ALA A 301 12.31 -6.58 8.97
CA ALA A 301 11.43 -7.74 9.16
C ALA A 301 11.28 -8.11 10.66
N GLN A 302 12.37 -8.01 11.43
CA GLN A 302 12.36 -8.27 12.87
C GLN A 302 11.49 -7.26 13.64
N VAL A 303 11.48 -5.98 13.24
CA VAL A 303 10.59 -4.95 13.83
C VAL A 303 9.13 -5.37 13.67
N VAL A 304 8.70 -5.68 12.44
CA VAL A 304 7.32 -6.09 12.18
C VAL A 304 6.97 -7.40 12.89
N ARG A 305 7.87 -8.39 12.86
CA ARG A 305 7.66 -9.69 13.53
C ARG A 305 7.46 -9.53 15.04
N SER A 306 8.22 -8.62 15.66
CA SER A 306 8.09 -8.35 17.09
C SER A 306 6.69 -7.82 17.44
N VAL A 307 6.18 -6.89 16.65
CA VAL A 307 4.83 -6.32 16.83
C VAL A 307 3.74 -7.40 16.60
N ILE A 308 3.89 -8.23 15.57
CA ILE A 308 2.97 -9.35 15.31
C ILE A 308 2.92 -10.32 16.50
N ALA A 309 4.07 -10.62 17.11
CA ALA A 309 4.14 -11.53 18.25
C ALA A 309 3.40 -11.03 19.51
N GLU A 310 3.27 -9.70 19.66
CA GLU A 310 2.55 -9.09 20.78
C GLU A 310 1.01 -9.20 20.64
N LEU A 311 0.51 -9.41 19.43
CA LEU A 311 -0.94 -9.42 19.15
C LEU A 311 -1.68 -10.65 19.65
N LYS A 312 -1.01 -11.75 19.95
CA LYS A 312 -1.64 -13.02 20.40
C LYS A 312 -2.85 -13.41 19.54
N LEU A 313 -2.66 -13.38 18.20
CA LEU A 313 -3.66 -13.80 17.20
C LEU A 313 -3.96 -15.30 17.33
#